data_a32d31a2d7a854b9e7f07d10c1a3fb8d
#
_entry.id   a32d31a2d7a854b9e7f07d10c1a3fb8d
#
_cell.length_a   1.000
_cell.length_b   1.000
_cell.length_c   1.000
_cell.angle_alpha   90.00
_cell.angle_beta   90.00
_cell.angle_gamma   90.00
#
_symmetry.space_group_name_H-M   'P 1'
#
loop_
_entity.id
_entity.type
_entity.pdbx_description
1 polymer ?
#
loop_
_entity_poly.entity_id
_entity_poly.type
_entity_poly.pdbx_seq_one_letter_code
_entity_poly.pdbx_strand_id
1 'polypeptide(L)'
;MLKIVYRVCCGMDVHKSFVVACIAATNEQGVTTYKSKRFSTFTGDLRRCAAWLAENNCKDVCMESTGKYWIPIYNILEHTCNIVLAHPNM
;
A
#
# COMPACT_ATOMS: atom_id res chain seq x y z
N MET A 1 4.89 1.33 31.64
CA MET A 1 4.03 2.24 30.87
C MET A 1 3.80 1.72 29.47
N LEU A 2 2.57 1.63 29.06
CA LEU A 2 2.26 1.23 27.70
C LEU A 2 2.55 2.34 26.72
N LYS A 3 3.27 2.01 25.68
CA LYS A 3 3.59 2.94 24.62
C LYS A 3 2.64 2.69 23.47
N ILE A 4 1.82 3.66 23.16
CA ILE A 4 0.93 3.58 22.01
C ILE A 4 1.71 3.99 20.78
N VAL A 5 1.82 3.09 19.82
CA VAL A 5 2.57 3.32 18.59
C VAL A 5 1.59 3.52 17.45
N TYR A 6 1.81 4.55 16.66
CA TYR A 6 1.07 4.74 15.43
C TYR A 6 1.28 3.55 14.51
N ARG A 7 0.19 3.07 13.97
CA ARG A 7 0.26 2.07 12.92
C ARG A 7 -0.30 2.67 11.65
N VAL A 8 0.53 2.68 10.64
CA VAL A 8 0.13 3.10 9.29
C VAL A 8 0.46 1.97 8.35
N CYS A 9 -0.54 1.48 7.66
CA CYS A 9 -0.34 0.40 6.69
C CYS A 9 -1.24 0.61 5.49
N CYS A 10 -0.86 0.01 4.38
CA CYS A 10 -1.60 0.11 3.13
C CYS A 10 -1.98 -1.27 2.63
N GLY A 11 -3.26 -1.45 2.30
CA GLY A 11 -3.70 -2.60 1.55
C GLY A 11 -3.85 -2.21 0.08
N MET A 12 -3.32 -3.02 -0.80
CA MET A 12 -3.43 -2.80 -2.23
C MET A 12 -4.15 -3.95 -2.90
N ASP A 13 -5.10 -3.61 -3.74
CA ASP A 13 -5.79 -4.54 -4.60
C ASP A 13 -5.32 -4.28 -6.03
N VAL A 14 -4.58 -5.22 -6.58
CA VAL A 14 -3.88 -5.04 -7.86
C VAL A 14 -4.65 -5.74 -8.96
N HIS A 15 -4.96 -4.96 -9.99
CA HIS A 15 -5.63 -5.44 -11.19
C HIS A 15 -4.73 -5.22 -12.40
N LYS A 16 -5.16 -5.69 -13.55
CA LYS A 16 -4.36 -5.63 -14.77
C LYS A 16 -3.94 -4.19 -15.13
N SER A 17 -4.86 -3.25 -15.04
CA SER A 17 -4.64 -1.89 -15.53
C SER A 17 -4.68 -0.83 -14.43
N PHE A 18 -4.97 -1.22 -13.20
CA PHE A 18 -5.03 -0.27 -12.09
C PHE A 18 -4.79 -0.96 -10.76
N VAL A 19 -4.49 -0.16 -9.77
CA VAL A 19 -4.36 -0.60 -8.38
C VAL A 19 -5.19 0.33 -7.49
N VAL A 20 -5.88 -0.26 -6.54
CA VAL A 20 -6.58 0.51 -5.50
C VAL A 20 -5.79 0.36 -4.21
N ALA A 21 -5.33 1.49 -3.69
CA ALA A 21 -4.53 1.53 -2.47
C ALA A 21 -5.35 2.18 -1.36
N CYS A 22 -5.39 1.54 -0.19
CA CYS A 22 -6.08 2.06 0.96
C CYS A 22 -5.11 2.13 2.14
N ILE A 23 -4.84 3.33 2.62
CA ILE A 23 -4.01 3.56 3.80
C ILE A 23 -4.90 3.60 5.02
N ALA A 24 -4.58 2.76 6.01
CA ALA A 24 -5.21 2.78 7.31
C ALA A 24 -4.20 3.35 8.31
N ALA A 25 -4.59 4.38 9.04
CA ALA A 25 -3.72 5.01 10.04
C ALA A 25 -4.46 5.08 11.37
N THR A 26 -3.84 4.54 12.41
CA THR A 26 -4.41 4.53 13.75
C THR A 26 -3.65 5.52 14.63
N ASN A 27 -4.36 6.45 15.26
CA ASN A 27 -3.76 7.48 16.09
C ASN A 27 -3.59 7.00 17.55
N GLU A 28 -3.09 7.90 18.39
CA GLU A 28 -2.82 7.59 19.81
C GLU A 28 -4.06 7.21 20.58
N GLN A 29 -5.22 7.71 20.19
CA GLN A 29 -6.49 7.40 20.83
C GLN A 29 -7.10 6.10 20.32
N GLY A 30 -6.41 5.41 19.43
CA GLY A 30 -6.91 4.17 18.86
C GLY A 30 -7.92 4.37 17.71
N VAL A 31 -8.07 5.60 17.24
CA VAL A 31 -8.99 5.90 16.13
C VAL A 31 -8.29 5.65 14.79
N THR A 32 -8.92 4.84 13.96
CA THR A 32 -8.38 4.52 12.64
C THR A 32 -9.08 5.33 11.56
N THR A 33 -8.30 5.95 10.71
CA THR A 33 -8.78 6.66 9.53
C THR A 33 -8.28 5.97 8.28
N TYR A 34 -9.02 6.10 7.20
CA TYR A 34 -8.73 5.44 5.93
C TYR A 34 -8.65 6.47 4.80
N LYS A 35 -7.68 6.27 3.93
CA LYS A 35 -7.55 7.04 2.69
C LYS A 35 -7.41 6.07 1.55
N SER A 36 -8.27 6.18 0.55
CA SER A 36 -8.19 5.31 -0.62
C SER A 36 -7.87 6.12 -1.86
N LYS A 37 -7.05 5.56 -2.73
CA LYS A 37 -6.70 6.19 -3.99
C LYS A 37 -6.46 5.12 -5.05
N ARG A 38 -6.87 5.43 -6.26
CA ARG A 38 -6.69 4.56 -7.41
C ARG A 38 -5.58 5.11 -8.30
N PHE A 39 -4.70 4.22 -8.74
CA PHE A 39 -3.62 4.56 -9.66
C PHE A 39 -3.67 3.62 -10.85
N SER A 40 -3.27 4.11 -12.03
CA SER A 40 -3.05 3.22 -13.15
C SER A 40 -1.74 2.45 -12.95
N THR A 41 -1.52 1.42 -13.75
CA THR A 41 -0.28 0.63 -13.68
C THR A 41 0.83 1.18 -14.57
N PHE A 42 0.66 2.35 -15.17
CA PHE A 42 1.75 3.03 -15.85
C PHE A 42 2.81 3.47 -14.85
N THR A 43 4.06 3.42 -15.27
CA THR A 43 5.21 3.71 -14.41
C THR A 43 5.09 5.06 -13.71
N GLY A 44 4.67 6.10 -14.44
CA GLY A 44 4.50 7.42 -13.85
C GLY A 44 3.50 7.45 -12.71
N ASP A 45 2.38 6.75 -12.86
CA ASP A 45 1.36 6.67 -11.83
C ASP A 45 1.81 5.81 -10.65
N LEU A 46 2.56 4.75 -10.91
CA LEU A 46 3.11 3.93 -9.83
C LEU A 46 4.11 4.71 -9.00
N ARG A 47 4.87 5.60 -9.62
CA ARG A 47 5.77 6.50 -8.89
C ARG A 47 4.99 7.52 -8.06
N ARG A 48 3.85 8.00 -8.57
CA ARG A 48 2.95 8.86 -7.78
C ARG A 48 2.38 8.10 -6.60
N CYS A 49 2.07 6.81 -6.79
CA CYS A 49 1.64 5.96 -5.69
C CYS A 49 2.71 5.89 -4.61
N ALA A 50 3.96 5.65 -4.99
CA ALA A 50 5.08 5.62 -4.05
C ALA A 50 5.22 6.95 -3.30
N ALA A 51 5.10 8.07 -4.01
CA ALA A 51 5.16 9.40 -3.38
C ALA A 51 4.00 9.61 -2.41
N TRP A 52 2.81 9.17 -2.77
CA TRP A 52 1.63 9.28 -1.92
C TRP A 52 1.79 8.48 -0.63
N LEU A 53 2.35 7.27 -0.72
CA LEU A 53 2.65 6.47 0.46
C LEU A 53 3.67 7.19 1.35
N ALA A 54 4.72 7.75 0.75
CA ALA A 54 5.75 8.48 1.50
C ALA A 54 5.17 9.72 2.19
N GLU A 55 4.30 10.46 1.52
CA GLU A 55 3.63 11.62 2.10
C GLU A 55 2.79 11.27 3.33
N ASN A 56 2.27 10.06 3.36
CA ASN A 56 1.45 9.58 4.47
C ASN A 56 2.25 8.75 5.48
N ASN A 57 3.57 8.75 5.38
CA ASN A 57 4.47 7.98 6.25
C ASN A 57 4.13 6.49 6.28
N CYS A 58 3.68 5.97 5.14
CA CYS A 58 3.27 4.59 5.02
C CYS A 58 4.39 3.78 4.40
N LYS A 59 5.00 2.89 5.18
CA LYS A 59 6.11 2.05 4.73
C LYS A 59 5.72 0.58 4.61
N ASP A 60 4.58 0.20 5.16
CA ASP A 60 4.15 -1.19 5.16
C ASP A 60 2.98 -1.36 4.21
N VAL A 61 3.15 -2.27 3.27
CA VAL A 61 2.16 -2.52 2.22
C VAL A 61 1.87 -4.00 2.15
N CYS A 62 0.59 -4.34 2.15
CA CYS A 62 0.13 -5.69 1.87
C CYS A 62 -0.60 -5.65 0.53
N MET A 63 -0.17 -6.45 -0.44
CA MET A 63 -0.79 -6.44 -1.74
C MET A 63 -1.39 -7.78 -2.10
N GLU A 64 -2.56 -7.73 -2.71
CA GLU A 64 -3.22 -8.86 -3.34
C GLU A 64 -3.29 -8.61 -4.84
N SER A 65 -3.09 -9.63 -5.62
CA SER A 65 -3.10 -9.51 -7.07
C SER A 65 -3.68 -10.73 -7.73
N THR A 66 -4.40 -10.51 -8.80
CA THR A 66 -4.74 -11.58 -9.72
C THR A 66 -3.56 -11.75 -10.67
N GLY A 67 -3.08 -12.99 -10.78
CA GLY A 67 -1.94 -13.28 -11.66
C GLY A 67 -0.68 -12.52 -11.26
N LYS A 68 0.07 -12.09 -12.25
CA LYS A 68 1.40 -11.50 -12.07
C LYS A 68 1.42 -9.96 -12.14
N TYR A 69 0.26 -9.33 -12.09
CA TYR A 69 0.18 -7.87 -12.25
C TYR A 69 0.84 -7.10 -11.11
N TRP A 70 1.14 -7.75 -10.00
CA TRP A 70 1.82 -7.14 -8.85
C TRP A 70 3.30 -6.84 -9.12
N ILE A 71 3.93 -7.52 -10.10
CA ILE A 71 5.39 -7.46 -10.29
C ILE A 71 5.89 -6.05 -10.57
N PRO A 72 5.32 -5.29 -11.53
CA PRO A 72 5.80 -3.92 -11.77
C PRO A 72 5.65 -3.01 -10.56
N ILE A 73 4.58 -3.19 -9.80
CA ILE A 73 4.31 -2.39 -8.61
C ILE A 73 5.33 -2.71 -7.52
N TYR A 74 5.57 -3.99 -7.30
CA TYR A 74 6.55 -4.46 -6.34
C TYR A 74 7.92 -3.87 -6.65
N ASN A 75 8.34 -3.91 -7.91
CA ASN A 75 9.66 -3.44 -8.31
C ASN A 75 9.86 -1.95 -8.04
N ILE A 76 8.80 -1.16 -8.06
CA ILE A 76 8.88 0.25 -7.75
C ILE A 76 8.83 0.49 -6.24
N LEU A 77 7.92 -0.18 -5.54
CA LEU A 77 7.69 0.08 -4.11
C LEU A 77 8.73 -0.57 -3.20
N GLU A 78 9.41 -1.63 -3.63
CA GLU A 78 10.36 -2.32 -2.76
C GLU A 78 11.51 -1.44 -2.29
N HIS A 79 11.80 -0.36 -3.01
CA HIS A 79 12.88 0.57 -2.65
C HIS A 79 12.56 1.39 -1.40
N THR A 80 11.28 1.58 -1.11
CA THR A 80 10.86 2.47 -0.03
C THR A 80 9.87 1.84 0.95
N CYS A 81 9.36 0.66 0.63
CA CYS A 81 8.31 0.01 1.42
C CYS A 81 8.66 -1.42 1.77
N ASN A 82 8.15 -1.87 2.89
CA ASN A 82 8.13 -3.29 3.25
C ASN A 82 6.86 -3.88 2.67
N ILE A 83 7.01 -4.85 1.79
CA ILE A 83 5.87 -5.38 1.05
C ILE A 83 5.63 -6.82 1.42
N VAL A 84 4.39 -7.11 1.75
CA VAL A 84 3.91 -8.48 1.93
C VAL A 84 2.96 -8.77 0.77
N LEU A 85 3.26 -9.83 0.03
CA LEU A 85 2.39 -10.27 -1.04
C LEU A 85 1.47 -11.37 -0.50
N ALA A 86 0.19 -11.05 -0.41
CA ALA A 86 -0.80 -12.02 -0.01
C ALA A 86 -1.25 -12.78 -1.25
N HIS A 87 -1.04 -14.08 -1.26
CA HIS A 87 -1.50 -14.90 -2.35
C HIS A 87 -2.95 -15.28 -2.11
N PRO A 88 -3.80 -15.13 -3.10
CA PRO A 88 -5.14 -15.66 -2.98
C PRO A 88 -5.04 -17.17 -2.78
N ASN A 89 -5.88 -17.68 -1.93
CA ASN A 89 -5.92 -19.10 -1.67
C ASN A 89 -6.33 -19.82 -2.95
N MET A 90 -5.51 -20.71 -3.38
CA MET A 90 -5.76 -21.45 -4.62
C MET A 90 -6.27 -22.85 -4.37
#